data_2c7f809a2d5442ac831ecdfc11939342
#
_entry.id   2c7f809a2d5442ac831ecdfc11939342
#
_cell.length_a   1.000
_cell.length_b   1.000
_cell.length_c   1.000
_cell.angle_alpha   90.00
_cell.angle_beta   90.00
_cell.angle_gamma   90.00
#
_symmetry.space_group_name_H-M   'P 1'
#
loop_
_entity.id
_entity.type
_entity.pdbx_description
1 polymer ?
#
loop_
_entity_poly.entity_id
_entity_poly.type
_entity_poly.pdbx_seq_one_letter_code
_entity_poly.pdbx_strand_id
1 'polypeptide(L)'
;MDIAKIIYISLTMLTAWVFMDTAFPMDTYKHLLGVIGSYICVGCSALFASWFAWHWVHPFSYVKYLLCGLLTTFLFHAGLTIGCSVPIIILSCRGVHVISTAPITLWEVLSYILSIFIMSFYFVGLFTFGLCLLTASITKIVIWRLNIS
;
A
#
# COMPACT_ATOMS: atom_id res chain seq x y z
N MET A 1 -21.22 10.38 5.16
CA MET A 1 -20.03 9.53 4.86
C MET A 1 -20.34 8.15 5.39
N ASP A 2 -20.17 7.12 4.59
CA ASP A 2 -20.52 5.73 4.93
C ASP A 2 -19.62 5.22 6.09
N ILE A 3 -20.21 4.87 7.23
CA ILE A 3 -19.50 4.38 8.43
C ILE A 3 -18.70 3.13 8.10
N ALA A 4 -19.24 2.26 7.26
CA ALA A 4 -18.57 1.05 6.80
C ALA A 4 -17.26 1.37 6.06
N LYS A 5 -17.28 2.40 5.23
CA LYS A 5 -16.09 2.89 4.51
C LYS A 5 -15.03 3.40 5.48
N ILE A 6 -15.42 4.15 6.51
CA ILE A 6 -14.48 4.66 7.51
C ILE A 6 -13.83 3.50 8.25
N ILE A 7 -14.63 2.53 8.72
CA ILE A 7 -14.13 1.34 9.42
C ILE A 7 -13.11 0.60 8.54
N TYR A 8 -13.46 0.35 7.28
CA TYR A 8 -12.57 -0.35 6.35
C TYR A 8 -11.24 0.37 6.14
N ILE A 9 -11.29 1.69 5.87
CA ILE A 9 -10.09 2.52 5.67
C ILE A 9 -9.22 2.52 6.93
N SER A 10 -9.83 2.75 8.10
CA SER A 10 -9.08 2.82 9.37
C SER A 10 -8.41 1.48 9.72
N LEU A 11 -9.12 0.37 9.52
CA LEU A 11 -8.54 -0.97 9.72
C LEU A 11 -7.42 -1.27 8.72
N THR A 12 -7.58 -0.87 7.46
CA THR A 12 -6.53 -1.06 6.44
C THR A 12 -5.28 -0.25 6.76
N MET A 13 -5.42 0.99 7.21
CA MET A 13 -4.29 1.81 7.64
C MET A 13 -3.59 1.22 8.86
N LEU A 14 -4.35 0.80 9.86
CA LEU A 14 -3.82 0.18 11.06
C LEU A 14 -3.03 -1.09 10.74
N THR A 15 -3.59 -1.97 9.92
CA THR A 15 -2.90 -3.20 9.49
C THR A 15 -1.65 -2.92 8.68
N ALA A 16 -1.65 -1.89 7.83
CA ALA A 16 -0.47 -1.50 7.07
C ALA A 16 0.66 -0.99 7.97
N TRP A 17 0.34 -0.21 9.02
CA TRP A 17 1.33 0.26 9.98
C TRP A 17 1.88 -0.87 10.87
N VAL A 18 1.01 -1.73 11.40
CA VAL A 18 1.44 -2.92 12.16
C VAL A 18 2.33 -3.82 11.31
N PHE A 19 2.00 -3.99 10.02
CA PHE A 19 2.84 -4.72 9.10
C PHE A 19 4.22 -4.07 8.93
N MET A 20 4.29 -2.74 8.79
CA MET A 20 5.58 -2.02 8.71
C MET A 20 6.44 -2.26 9.94
N ASP A 21 5.87 -2.14 11.14
CA ASP A 21 6.60 -2.37 12.39
C ASP A 21 7.16 -3.79 12.51
N THR A 22 6.39 -4.78 12.05
CA THR A 22 6.78 -6.19 12.17
C THR A 22 7.73 -6.65 11.07
N ALA A 23 7.53 -6.18 9.83
CA ALA A 23 8.33 -6.59 8.68
C ALA A 23 9.64 -5.81 8.54
N PHE A 24 9.66 -4.56 9.04
CA PHE A 24 10.80 -3.66 8.94
C PHE A 24 11.09 -3.01 10.30
N PRO A 25 11.68 -3.75 11.25
CA PRO A 25 11.99 -3.22 12.57
C PRO A 25 12.88 -1.97 12.47
N MET A 26 12.65 -1.02 13.36
CA MET A 26 13.25 0.34 13.33
C MET A 26 14.78 0.36 13.27
N ASP A 27 15.46 -0.67 13.73
CA ASP A 27 16.92 -0.79 13.69
C ASP A 27 17.50 -0.82 12.26
N THR A 28 16.65 -1.11 11.26
CA THR A 28 17.04 -1.12 9.85
C THR A 28 17.15 0.30 9.26
N TYR A 29 16.55 1.29 9.91
CA TYR A 29 16.53 2.67 9.42
C TYR A 29 17.49 3.55 10.22
N LYS A 30 18.69 3.79 9.68
CA LYS A 30 19.73 4.61 10.31
C LYS A 30 19.38 6.11 10.40
N HIS A 31 18.30 6.57 9.76
CA HIS A 31 17.93 7.98 9.72
C HIS A 31 16.44 8.16 10.04
N LEU A 32 16.12 8.94 11.06
CA LEU A 32 14.77 9.27 11.50
C LEU A 32 13.85 9.75 10.35
N LEU A 33 14.40 10.58 9.44
CA LEU A 33 13.68 11.06 8.26
C LEU A 33 13.26 9.93 7.30
N GLY A 34 14.08 8.89 7.16
CA GLY A 34 13.73 7.71 6.36
C GLY A 34 12.57 6.93 6.99
N VAL A 35 12.59 6.76 8.29
CA VAL A 35 11.51 6.09 9.06
C VAL A 35 10.20 6.85 8.88
N ILE A 36 10.17 8.15 9.19
CA ILE A 36 8.97 8.98 9.06
C ILE A 36 8.45 8.96 7.62
N GLY A 37 9.34 9.12 6.64
CA GLY A 37 8.98 9.07 5.22
C GLY A 37 8.34 7.74 4.81
N SER A 38 8.85 6.62 5.31
CA SER A 38 8.30 5.28 5.05
C SER A 38 6.92 5.12 5.64
N TYR A 39 6.69 5.54 6.89
CA TYR A 39 5.35 5.48 7.52
C TYR A 39 4.33 6.35 6.80
N ILE A 40 4.73 7.55 6.38
CA ILE A 40 3.86 8.45 5.59
C ILE A 40 3.52 7.78 4.25
N CYS A 41 4.50 7.24 3.55
CA CYS A 41 4.31 6.58 2.26
C CYS A 41 3.35 5.38 2.38
N VAL A 42 3.56 4.52 3.37
CA VAL A 42 2.70 3.37 3.66
C VAL A 42 1.29 3.81 4.03
N GLY A 43 1.14 4.79 4.92
CA GLY A 43 -0.14 5.32 5.34
C GLY A 43 -0.92 5.95 4.18
N CYS A 44 -0.28 6.79 3.39
CA CYS A 44 -0.90 7.41 2.20
C CYS A 44 -1.31 6.36 1.15
N SER A 45 -0.45 5.37 0.90
CA SER A 45 -0.76 4.29 -0.05
C SER A 45 -1.94 3.43 0.44
N ALA A 46 -1.99 3.09 1.72
CA ALA A 46 -3.10 2.34 2.31
C ALA A 46 -4.41 3.13 2.29
N LEU A 47 -4.35 4.42 2.65
CA LEU A 47 -5.51 5.32 2.60
C LEU A 47 -6.08 5.41 1.18
N PHE A 48 -5.23 5.72 0.21
CA PHE A 48 -5.62 5.87 -1.19
C PHE A 48 -6.20 4.56 -1.74
N ALA A 49 -5.48 3.45 -1.53
CA ALA A 49 -5.88 2.14 -2.02
C ALA A 49 -7.23 1.70 -1.47
N SER A 50 -7.42 1.80 -0.15
CA SER A 50 -8.67 1.38 0.49
C SER A 50 -9.85 2.30 0.15
N TRP A 51 -9.61 3.62 0.09
CA TRP A 51 -10.63 4.59 -0.29
C TRP A 51 -11.12 4.38 -1.73
N PHE A 52 -10.17 4.16 -2.65
CA PHE A 52 -10.45 3.97 -4.07
C PHE A 52 -11.11 2.62 -4.34
N ALA A 53 -10.58 1.54 -3.74
CA ALA A 53 -11.16 0.21 -3.85
C ALA A 53 -12.61 0.18 -3.34
N TRP A 54 -12.89 0.80 -2.19
CA TRP A 54 -14.25 0.91 -1.66
C TRP A 54 -15.18 1.66 -2.60
N HIS A 55 -14.71 2.79 -3.15
CA HIS A 55 -15.51 3.61 -4.06
C HIS A 55 -15.88 2.87 -5.35
N TRP A 56 -14.95 2.08 -5.89
CA TRP A 56 -15.18 1.35 -7.14
C TRP A 56 -16.00 0.09 -6.97
N VAL A 57 -15.74 -0.67 -5.92
CA VAL A 57 -16.36 -1.99 -5.74
C VAL A 57 -17.75 -1.88 -5.09
N HIS A 58 -18.01 -0.86 -4.27
CA HIS A 58 -19.23 -0.72 -3.47
C HIS A 58 -19.63 -2.05 -2.82
N PRO A 59 -18.94 -2.51 -1.75
CA PRO A 59 -19.06 -3.86 -1.26
C PRO A 59 -20.37 -4.08 -0.51
N PHE A 60 -21.40 -4.63 -1.19
CA PHE A 60 -22.67 -5.04 -0.59
C PHE A 60 -22.76 -6.55 -0.35
N SER A 61 -21.97 -7.36 -1.05
CA SER A 61 -21.96 -8.81 -0.95
C SER A 61 -20.60 -9.32 -0.52
N TYR A 62 -20.54 -10.56 -0.02
CA TYR A 62 -19.26 -11.17 0.40
C TYR A 62 -18.21 -11.17 -0.72
N VAL A 63 -18.62 -11.51 -1.93
CA VAL A 63 -17.74 -11.51 -3.11
C VAL A 63 -17.17 -10.11 -3.38
N LYS A 64 -18.01 -9.07 -3.24
CA LYS A 64 -17.55 -7.69 -3.42
C LYS A 64 -16.56 -7.25 -2.33
N TYR A 65 -16.70 -7.72 -1.08
CA TYR A 65 -15.71 -7.49 -0.04
C TYR A 65 -14.37 -8.14 -0.37
N LEU A 66 -14.38 -9.37 -0.91
CA LEU A 66 -13.15 -10.04 -1.38
C LEU A 66 -12.51 -9.27 -2.54
N LEU A 67 -13.30 -8.83 -3.52
CA LEU A 67 -12.81 -8.00 -4.62
C LEU A 67 -12.25 -6.67 -4.14
N CYS A 68 -12.88 -6.05 -3.15
CA CYS A 68 -12.38 -4.83 -2.52
C CYS A 68 -11.01 -5.06 -1.88
N GLY A 69 -10.85 -6.16 -1.13
CA GLY A 69 -9.56 -6.55 -0.55
C GLY A 69 -8.48 -6.79 -1.61
N LEU A 70 -8.80 -7.49 -2.69
CA LEU A 70 -7.89 -7.74 -3.80
C LEU A 70 -7.44 -6.43 -4.47
N LEU A 71 -8.39 -5.56 -4.80
CA LEU A 71 -8.10 -4.27 -5.42
C LEU A 71 -7.29 -3.37 -4.48
N THR A 72 -7.61 -3.37 -3.18
CA THR A 72 -6.83 -2.63 -2.18
C THR A 72 -5.37 -3.10 -2.15
N THR A 73 -5.13 -4.41 -2.17
CA THR A 73 -3.77 -4.97 -2.20
C THR A 73 -3.01 -4.50 -3.43
N PHE A 74 -3.61 -4.61 -4.60
CA PHE A 74 -2.99 -4.19 -5.86
C PHE A 74 -2.63 -2.69 -5.85
N LEU A 75 -3.60 -1.83 -5.49
CA LEU A 75 -3.40 -0.38 -5.43
C LEU A 75 -2.40 0.03 -4.35
N PHE A 76 -2.36 -0.68 -3.22
CA PHE A 76 -1.39 -0.46 -2.17
C PHE A 76 0.04 -0.69 -2.65
N HIS A 77 0.30 -1.82 -3.32
CA HIS A 77 1.62 -2.11 -3.90
C HIS A 77 2.00 -1.14 -5.01
N ALA A 78 1.04 -0.73 -5.86
CA ALA A 78 1.28 0.30 -6.87
C ALA A 78 1.66 1.65 -6.22
N GLY A 79 0.93 2.07 -5.18
CA GLY A 79 1.21 3.29 -4.43
C GLY A 79 2.57 3.27 -3.74
N LEU A 80 2.93 2.15 -3.08
CA LEU A 80 4.25 1.97 -2.46
C LEU A 80 5.37 2.04 -3.50
N THR A 81 5.18 1.38 -4.64
CA THR A 81 6.19 1.37 -5.71
C THR A 81 6.45 2.79 -6.23
N ILE A 82 5.38 3.55 -6.48
CA ILE A 82 5.49 4.95 -6.92
C ILE A 82 6.17 5.78 -5.82
N GLY A 83 5.69 5.67 -4.58
CA GLY A 83 6.23 6.43 -3.45
C GLY A 83 7.71 6.17 -3.18
N CYS A 84 8.17 4.92 -3.34
CA CYS A 84 9.58 4.57 -3.17
C CYS A 84 10.44 4.97 -4.40
N SER A 85 9.87 4.95 -5.59
CA SER A 85 10.62 5.25 -6.83
C SER A 85 10.83 6.74 -7.08
N VAL A 86 9.85 7.58 -6.72
CA VAL A 86 9.91 9.03 -6.96
C VAL A 86 11.15 9.69 -6.33
N PRO A 87 11.52 9.47 -5.07
CA PRO A 87 12.74 10.05 -4.48
C PRO A 87 14.00 9.62 -5.22
N ILE A 88 14.09 8.36 -5.64
CA ILE A 88 15.25 7.81 -6.35
C ILE A 88 15.37 8.49 -7.72
N ILE A 89 14.27 8.64 -8.44
CA ILE A 89 14.23 9.33 -9.73
C ILE A 89 14.67 10.79 -9.59
N ILE A 90 14.13 11.51 -8.58
CA ILE A 90 14.47 12.92 -8.34
C ILE A 90 15.98 13.07 -8.03
N LEU A 91 16.54 12.19 -7.18
CA LEU A 91 17.96 12.23 -6.84
C LEU A 91 18.82 11.93 -8.07
N SER A 92 18.44 10.96 -8.89
CA SER A 92 19.13 10.62 -10.12
C SER A 92 19.11 11.79 -11.14
N CYS A 93 17.97 12.48 -11.27
CA CYS A 93 17.86 13.67 -12.12
C CYS A 93 18.72 14.85 -11.63
N ARG A 94 19.05 14.89 -10.33
CA ARG A 94 19.96 15.88 -9.74
C ARG A 94 21.45 15.51 -9.85
N GLY A 95 21.78 14.46 -10.59
CA GLY A 95 23.16 13.99 -10.77
C GLY A 95 23.69 13.17 -9.60
N VAL A 96 22.83 12.80 -8.63
CA VAL A 96 23.19 11.82 -7.60
C VAL A 96 23.03 10.44 -8.20
N HIS A 97 24.13 9.78 -8.52
CA HIS A 97 24.14 8.45 -9.12
C HIS A 97 23.71 7.39 -8.09
N VAL A 98 22.40 7.18 -7.95
CA VAL A 98 21.82 6.20 -7.02
C VAL A 98 21.70 4.82 -7.66
N ILE A 99 21.45 4.76 -8.97
CA ILE A 99 21.17 3.51 -9.69
C ILE A 99 22.28 3.19 -10.71
N SER A 100 22.83 4.21 -11.38
CA SER A 100 23.79 4.04 -12.46
C SER A 100 24.75 5.21 -12.52
N THR A 101 25.98 4.97 -13.00
CA THR A 101 27.00 6.01 -13.28
C THR A 101 26.77 6.74 -14.61
N ALA A 102 25.81 6.27 -15.41
CA ALA A 102 25.42 6.87 -16.70
C ALA A 102 24.08 7.62 -16.56
N PRO A 103 23.76 8.56 -17.47
CA PRO A 103 22.46 9.20 -17.51
C PRO A 103 21.35 8.16 -17.70
N ILE A 104 20.34 8.19 -16.82
CA ILE A 104 19.27 7.21 -16.76
C ILE A 104 18.31 7.45 -17.92
N THR A 105 18.05 6.43 -18.71
CA THR A 105 17.04 6.44 -19.77
C THR A 105 15.63 6.22 -19.20
N LEU A 106 14.61 6.72 -19.90
CA LEU A 106 13.21 6.48 -19.52
C LEU A 106 12.89 4.99 -19.39
N TRP A 107 13.48 4.16 -20.24
CA TRP A 107 13.29 2.70 -20.24
C TRP A 107 13.86 2.06 -18.96
N GLU A 108 15.03 2.49 -18.52
CA GLU A 108 15.63 2.01 -17.26
C GLU A 108 14.75 2.38 -16.05
N VAL A 109 14.21 3.60 -16.02
CA VAL A 109 13.28 4.04 -14.97
C VAL A 109 12.03 3.17 -14.94
N LEU A 110 11.41 2.94 -16.09
CA LEU A 110 10.20 2.10 -16.19
C LEU A 110 10.49 0.65 -15.79
N SER A 111 11.60 0.09 -16.25
CA SER A 111 12.03 -1.27 -15.89
C SER A 111 12.30 -1.41 -14.40
N TYR A 112 12.90 -0.38 -13.77
CA TYR A 112 13.15 -0.34 -12.34
C TYR A 112 11.85 -0.30 -11.53
N ILE A 113 10.92 0.59 -11.90
CA ILE A 113 9.59 0.69 -11.26
C ILE A 113 8.84 -0.63 -11.37
N LEU A 114 8.82 -1.22 -12.56
CA LEU A 114 8.14 -2.50 -12.81
C LEU A 114 8.78 -3.63 -11.99
N SER A 115 10.10 -3.68 -11.92
CA SER A 115 10.83 -4.68 -11.14
C SER A 115 10.51 -4.56 -9.64
N ILE A 116 10.50 -3.34 -9.09
CA ILE A 116 10.12 -3.12 -7.68
C ILE A 116 8.66 -3.57 -7.44
N PHE A 117 7.75 -3.23 -8.35
CA PHE A 117 6.35 -3.61 -8.24
C PHE A 117 6.18 -5.14 -8.23
N ILE A 118 6.80 -5.83 -9.19
CA ILE A 118 6.73 -7.29 -9.29
C ILE A 118 7.35 -7.95 -8.06
N MET A 119 8.53 -7.50 -7.61
CA MET A 119 9.19 -8.04 -6.44
C MET A 119 8.38 -7.79 -5.16
N SER A 120 7.88 -6.57 -4.96
CA SER A 120 7.01 -6.24 -3.83
C SER A 120 5.75 -7.10 -3.82
N PHE A 121 5.10 -7.26 -4.96
CA PHE A 121 3.89 -8.06 -5.08
C PHE A 121 4.17 -9.56 -4.87
N TYR A 122 5.28 -10.07 -5.41
CA TYR A 122 5.65 -11.49 -5.28
C TYR A 122 6.01 -11.88 -3.85
N PHE A 123 6.86 -11.10 -3.17
CA PHE A 123 7.34 -11.44 -1.84
C PHE A 123 6.36 -11.09 -0.71
N VAL A 124 5.64 -10.00 -0.86
CA VAL A 124 4.79 -9.44 0.22
C VAL A 124 3.31 -9.46 -0.15
N GLY A 125 2.99 -9.52 -1.45
CA GLY A 125 1.63 -9.40 -1.96
C GLY A 125 0.68 -10.47 -1.44
N LEU A 126 1.12 -11.72 -1.33
CA LEU A 126 0.27 -12.79 -0.78
C LEU A 126 -0.10 -12.53 0.68
N PHE A 127 0.86 -12.06 1.48
CA PHE A 127 0.64 -11.72 2.88
C PHE A 127 -0.27 -10.49 3.03
N THR A 128 0.00 -9.42 2.30
CA THR A 128 -0.83 -8.21 2.30
C THR A 128 -2.23 -8.48 1.75
N PHE A 129 -2.36 -9.36 0.76
CA PHE A 129 -3.65 -9.83 0.29
C PHE A 129 -4.45 -10.51 1.41
N GLY A 130 -3.83 -11.44 2.14
CA GLY A 130 -4.43 -12.08 3.31
C GLY A 130 -4.90 -11.07 4.35
N LEU A 131 -4.07 -10.07 4.66
CA LEU A 131 -4.43 -8.99 5.60
C LEU A 131 -5.60 -8.13 5.08
N CYS A 132 -5.61 -7.77 3.80
CA CYS A 132 -6.71 -7.00 3.20
C CYS A 132 -8.02 -7.80 3.19
N LEU A 133 -7.96 -9.12 2.93
CA LEU A 133 -9.13 -10.00 3.04
C LEU A 133 -9.64 -10.09 4.48
N LEU A 134 -8.74 -10.22 5.44
CA LEU A 134 -9.08 -10.24 6.87
C LEU A 134 -9.77 -8.93 7.27
N THR A 135 -9.20 -7.79 6.87
CA THR A 135 -9.75 -6.45 7.13
C THR A 135 -11.15 -6.31 6.51
N ALA A 136 -11.33 -6.74 5.27
CA ALA A 136 -12.63 -6.73 4.60
C ALA A 136 -13.67 -7.61 5.32
N SER A 137 -13.26 -8.80 5.76
CA SER A 137 -14.12 -9.74 6.49
C SER A 137 -14.51 -9.20 7.86
N ILE A 138 -13.57 -8.62 8.61
CA ILE A 138 -13.84 -7.97 9.91
C ILE A 138 -14.81 -6.82 9.72
N THR A 139 -14.58 -5.96 8.72
CA THR A 139 -15.48 -4.84 8.42
C THR A 139 -16.91 -5.32 8.19
N LYS A 140 -17.07 -6.38 7.40
CA LYS A 140 -18.41 -6.97 7.16
C LYS A 140 -19.05 -7.48 8.43
N ILE A 141 -18.30 -8.19 9.29
CA ILE A 141 -18.81 -8.72 10.56
C ILE A 141 -19.24 -7.57 11.49
N VAL A 142 -18.41 -6.53 11.59
CA VAL A 142 -18.70 -5.35 12.43
C VAL A 142 -19.97 -4.65 11.96
N ILE A 143 -20.11 -4.42 10.64
CA ILE A 143 -21.31 -3.80 10.06
C ILE A 143 -22.56 -4.63 10.36
N TRP A 144 -22.48 -5.96 10.17
CA TRP A 144 -23.57 -6.87 10.45
C TRP A 144 -23.96 -6.86 11.94
N ARG A 145 -22.97 -6.88 12.84
CA ARG A 145 -23.19 -6.85 14.30
C ARG A 145 -23.79 -5.55 14.80
N LEU A 146 -23.42 -4.43 14.20
CA LEU A 146 -23.88 -3.09 14.60
C LEU A 146 -25.18 -2.68 13.88
N ASN A 147 -25.76 -3.54 13.03
CA ASN A 147 -26.95 -3.23 12.21
C ASN A 147 -26.81 -1.90 11.43
N ILE A 148 -25.58 -1.58 10.98
CA ILE A 148 -25.33 -0.39 10.17
C ILE A 148 -25.64 -0.76 8.72
N SER A 149 -26.78 -0.27 8.22
CA SER A 149 -27.22 -0.42 6.82
C SER A 149 -26.83 0.83 6.00
#